data_1a807d91613e00c9d829ba01929d8539
#
_entry.id   1a807d91613e00c9d829ba01929d8539
#
_cell.length_a   1.000
_cell.length_b   1.000
_cell.length_c   1.000
_cell.angle_alpha   90.00
_cell.angle_beta   90.00
_cell.angle_gamma   90.00
#
_symmetry.space_group_name_H-M   'P 1'
#
loop_
_entity.id
_entity.type
_entity.pdbx_description
1 polymer ?
#
loop_
_entity_poly.entity_id
_entity_poly.type
_entity_poly.pdbx_seq_one_letter_code
_entity_poly.pdbx_strand_id
1 'polypeptide(L)'
;MLLNPRLWAAASVAAASFLGLAALYLVVVGTQSGQYIDNQLMVRISAVFGVQIPTSGWFGDAQMPLLMIGFAAVAILLAANRSLRTVVEAGAIVCLTLGGAYVLKALLDRPSFGVGPALNSFPSNTVAVFAALTAVAVICAPSALRTLVLLYAFGVGAVASFAVIALQWHRPGDVLGAWLVAACAAGAVRTYSAAWSAETILRRPVGGQTAAHRG
;
A
#
# COMPACT_ATOMS: atom_id res chain seq x y z
N MET A 1 -28.65 15.87 1.50
CA MET A 1 -27.79 14.67 1.37
C MET A 1 -26.49 14.97 2.12
N LEU A 2 -26.43 14.58 3.41
CA LEU A 2 -25.27 14.88 4.25
C LEU A 2 -24.07 14.10 3.71
N LEU A 3 -23.04 14.81 3.28
CA LEU A 3 -21.79 14.27 2.74
C LEU A 3 -21.13 13.40 3.82
N ASN A 4 -21.01 12.10 3.56
CA ASN A 4 -20.31 11.19 4.49
C ASN A 4 -18.81 11.53 4.48
N PRO A 5 -18.24 12.14 5.56
CA PRO A 5 -16.86 12.62 5.57
C PRO A 5 -15.85 11.48 5.39
N ARG A 6 -16.19 10.26 5.82
CA ARG A 6 -15.33 9.08 5.65
C ARG A 6 -15.22 8.64 4.20
N LEU A 7 -16.30 8.76 3.43
CA LEU A 7 -16.32 8.48 1.99
C LEU A 7 -15.42 9.45 1.25
N TRP A 8 -15.59 10.74 1.52
CA TRP A 8 -14.78 11.77 0.85
C TRP A 8 -13.31 11.69 1.20
N ALA A 9 -12.97 11.45 2.47
CA ALA A 9 -11.59 11.24 2.88
C ALA A 9 -10.94 10.04 2.16
N ALA A 10 -11.65 8.92 2.07
CA ALA A 10 -11.14 7.73 1.38
C ALA A 10 -10.99 7.97 -0.14
N ALA A 11 -11.98 8.62 -0.76
CA ALA A 11 -11.94 8.97 -2.18
C ALA A 11 -10.78 9.94 -2.49
N SER A 12 -10.56 10.93 -1.62
CA SER A 12 -9.43 11.86 -1.77
C SER A 12 -8.08 11.15 -1.66
N VAL A 13 -7.94 10.18 -0.75
CA VAL A 13 -6.71 9.37 -0.67
C VAL A 13 -6.51 8.57 -1.96
N ALA A 14 -7.54 7.90 -2.47
CA ALA A 14 -7.46 7.14 -3.71
C ALA A 14 -7.06 8.04 -4.89
N ALA A 15 -7.75 9.17 -5.06
CA ALA A 15 -7.50 10.12 -6.16
C ALA A 15 -6.10 10.75 -6.06
N ALA A 16 -5.70 11.23 -4.89
CA ALA A 16 -4.38 11.83 -4.69
C ALA A 16 -3.26 10.80 -4.92
N SER A 17 -3.44 9.56 -4.46
CA SER A 17 -2.46 8.49 -4.69
C SER A 17 -2.36 8.11 -6.15
N PHE A 18 -3.48 8.04 -6.87
CA PHE A 18 -3.49 7.77 -8.31
C PHE A 18 -2.79 8.90 -9.10
N LEU A 19 -3.14 10.16 -8.82
CA LEU A 19 -2.49 11.32 -9.44
C LEU A 19 -1.00 11.40 -9.11
N GLY A 20 -0.63 11.13 -7.85
CA GLY A 20 0.75 11.04 -7.41
C GLY A 20 1.52 9.93 -8.13
N LEU A 21 0.92 8.76 -8.32
CA LEU A 21 1.50 7.65 -9.06
C LEU A 21 1.71 8.01 -10.55
N ALA A 22 0.73 8.63 -11.18
CA ALA A 22 0.83 9.09 -12.55
C ALA A 22 1.93 10.16 -12.71
N ALA A 23 1.97 11.16 -11.84
CA ALA A 23 2.99 12.19 -11.83
C ALA A 23 4.39 11.59 -11.59
N LEU A 24 4.53 10.67 -10.63
CA LEU A 24 5.77 9.98 -10.34
C LEU A 24 6.27 9.21 -11.58
N TYR A 25 5.39 8.48 -12.25
CA TYR A 25 5.75 7.76 -13.46
C TYR A 25 6.18 8.72 -14.56
N LEU A 26 5.37 9.73 -14.88
CA LEU A 26 5.65 10.67 -15.97
C LEU A 26 6.92 11.48 -15.75
N VAL A 27 7.19 11.89 -14.52
CA VAL A 27 8.33 12.79 -14.21
C VAL A 27 9.58 12.00 -13.86
N VAL A 28 9.48 11.00 -12.96
CA VAL A 28 10.65 10.31 -12.42
C VAL A 28 11.06 9.13 -13.30
N VAL A 29 10.09 8.34 -13.77
CA VAL A 29 10.40 7.14 -14.59
C VAL A 29 10.49 7.49 -16.07
N GLY A 30 9.62 8.37 -16.56
CA GLY A 30 9.46 8.69 -17.98
C GLY A 30 10.45 9.74 -18.51
N THR A 31 11.28 10.38 -17.67
CA THR A 31 12.25 11.39 -18.13
C THR A 31 13.69 11.01 -17.79
N GLN A 32 14.64 11.47 -18.62
CA GLN A 32 16.07 11.26 -18.38
C GLN A 32 16.53 11.91 -17.07
N SER A 33 16.13 13.17 -16.82
CA SER A 33 16.48 13.90 -15.60
C SER A 33 15.90 13.25 -14.36
N GLY A 34 14.65 12.77 -14.42
CA GLY A 34 14.02 12.05 -13.32
C GLY A 34 14.75 10.75 -12.99
N GLN A 35 15.05 9.94 -14.00
CA GLN A 35 15.82 8.70 -13.81
C GLN A 35 17.22 8.98 -13.27
N TYR A 36 17.89 10.05 -13.72
CA TYR A 36 19.20 10.42 -13.22
C TYR A 36 19.16 10.78 -11.72
N ILE A 37 18.23 11.62 -11.30
CA ILE A 37 18.07 12.01 -9.90
C ILE A 37 17.72 10.78 -9.04
N ASP A 38 16.78 9.97 -9.49
CA ASP A 38 16.32 8.77 -8.80
C ASP A 38 17.47 7.75 -8.60
N ASN A 39 18.28 7.56 -9.65
CA ASN A 39 19.47 6.69 -9.59
C ASN A 39 20.55 7.28 -8.67
N GLN A 40 20.80 8.59 -8.70
CA GLN A 40 21.78 9.25 -7.83
C GLN A 40 21.37 9.14 -6.36
N LEU A 41 20.08 9.28 -6.05
CA LEU A 41 19.55 9.09 -4.70
C LEU A 41 19.76 7.65 -4.22
N MET A 42 19.48 6.65 -5.05
CA MET A 42 19.74 5.23 -4.73
C MET A 42 21.23 5.01 -4.40
N VAL A 43 22.13 5.50 -5.25
CA VAL A 43 23.59 5.34 -5.05
C VAL A 43 24.05 6.04 -3.78
N ARG A 44 23.56 7.28 -3.50
CA ARG A 44 23.93 8.01 -2.28
C ARG A 44 23.41 7.32 -1.02
N ILE A 45 22.18 6.82 -1.02
CA ILE A 45 21.63 6.08 0.10
C ILE A 45 22.47 4.82 0.34
N SER A 46 22.76 4.06 -0.70
CA SER A 46 23.61 2.86 -0.60
C SER A 46 25.00 3.18 -0.03
N ALA A 47 25.62 4.28 -0.45
CA ALA A 47 26.93 4.71 0.02
C ALA A 47 26.94 5.13 1.50
N VAL A 48 25.89 5.86 1.96
CA VAL A 48 25.78 6.35 3.35
C VAL A 48 25.64 5.19 4.32
N PHE A 49 24.90 4.15 3.95
CA PHE A 49 24.71 2.98 4.82
C PHE A 49 25.92 2.04 4.81
N GLY A 50 26.99 2.34 4.03
CA GLY A 50 28.27 1.65 4.06
C GLY A 50 28.16 0.15 3.77
N VAL A 51 27.01 -0.21 3.21
CA VAL A 51 26.65 -1.59 3.11
C VAL A 51 27.35 -2.13 1.87
N GLN A 52 28.56 -2.61 2.07
CA GLN A 52 29.02 -3.75 1.29
C GLN A 52 28.13 -4.93 1.70
N ILE A 53 26.84 -4.81 1.41
CA ILE A 53 25.92 -5.92 1.60
C ILE A 53 26.30 -6.90 0.53
N PRO A 54 26.78 -8.10 0.89
CA PRO A 54 26.93 -9.19 -0.06
C PRO A 54 25.60 -9.31 -0.81
N THR A 55 25.62 -9.62 -2.08
CA THR A 55 24.44 -9.80 -2.93
C THR A 55 23.43 -10.82 -2.39
N SER A 56 23.84 -11.63 -1.40
CA SER A 56 23.07 -12.54 -0.56
C SER A 56 22.98 -12.04 0.89
N GLY A 57 22.77 -10.72 1.09
CA GLY A 57 22.77 -10.16 2.44
C GLY A 57 21.56 -10.57 3.29
N TRP A 58 21.70 -10.40 4.60
CA TRP A 58 20.73 -10.75 5.64
C TRP A 58 19.27 -10.36 5.31
N PHE A 59 19.05 -9.29 4.54
CA PHE A 59 17.71 -8.90 4.13
C PHE A 59 17.14 -9.84 3.05
N GLY A 60 17.98 -10.31 2.11
CA GLY A 60 17.57 -11.34 1.16
C GLY A 60 17.11 -12.60 1.88
N ASP A 61 17.89 -13.05 2.87
CA ASP A 61 17.58 -14.22 3.67
C ASP A 61 16.43 -13.97 4.67
N ALA A 62 16.35 -12.75 5.23
CA ALA A 62 15.33 -12.35 6.19
C ALA A 62 13.99 -11.94 5.53
N GLN A 63 13.98 -11.62 4.24
CA GLN A 63 12.77 -11.13 3.56
C GLN A 63 11.62 -12.12 3.67
N MET A 64 11.83 -13.39 3.41
CA MET A 64 10.77 -14.40 3.51
C MET A 64 10.27 -14.60 4.94
N PRO A 65 11.12 -14.77 5.96
CA PRO A 65 10.68 -14.79 7.35
C PRO A 65 9.90 -13.52 7.76
N LEU A 66 10.36 -12.33 7.38
CA LEU A 66 9.67 -11.09 7.69
C LEU A 66 8.29 -11.00 7.04
N LEU A 67 8.16 -11.43 5.78
CA LEU A 67 6.88 -11.53 5.11
C LEU A 67 5.96 -12.53 5.80
N MET A 68 6.45 -13.71 6.17
CA MET A 68 5.68 -14.71 6.90
C MET A 68 5.17 -14.18 8.25
N ILE A 69 6.03 -13.49 9.00
CA ILE A 69 5.62 -12.84 10.26
C ILE A 69 4.55 -11.77 10.00
N GLY A 70 4.72 -10.95 8.97
CA GLY A 70 3.73 -9.94 8.57
C GLY A 70 2.39 -10.56 8.20
N PHE A 71 2.37 -11.61 7.39
CA PHE A 71 1.15 -12.33 7.04
C PHE A 71 0.50 -13.00 8.26
N ALA A 72 1.29 -13.64 9.15
CA ALA A 72 0.78 -14.23 10.38
C ALA A 72 0.15 -13.16 11.29
N ALA A 73 0.80 -12.02 11.47
CA ALA A 73 0.28 -10.91 12.26
C ALA A 73 -1.05 -10.39 11.69
N VAL A 74 -1.13 -10.20 10.37
CA VAL A 74 -2.37 -9.80 9.70
C VAL A 74 -3.46 -10.86 9.85
N ALA A 75 -3.13 -12.14 9.70
CA ALA A 75 -4.08 -13.25 9.89
C ALA A 75 -4.64 -13.27 11.31
N ILE A 76 -3.80 -13.06 12.34
CA ILE A 76 -4.23 -12.95 13.73
C ILE A 76 -5.18 -11.76 13.93
N LEU A 77 -4.85 -10.59 13.38
CA LEU A 77 -5.70 -9.39 13.46
C LEU A 77 -7.06 -9.63 12.77
N LEU A 78 -7.08 -10.30 11.62
CA LEU A 78 -8.31 -10.66 10.92
C LEU A 78 -9.14 -11.66 11.72
N ALA A 79 -8.52 -12.69 12.27
CA ALA A 79 -9.19 -13.68 13.12
C ALA A 79 -9.78 -13.04 14.39
N ALA A 80 -9.07 -12.10 14.99
CA ALA A 80 -9.56 -11.36 16.15
C ALA A 80 -10.74 -10.43 15.82
N ASN A 81 -10.78 -9.87 14.62
CA ASN A 81 -11.84 -8.95 14.18
C ASN A 81 -13.17 -9.66 13.90
N ARG A 82 -13.15 -10.93 13.49
CA ARG A 82 -14.32 -11.78 13.18
C ARG A 82 -15.33 -11.19 12.19
N SER A 83 -15.00 -10.10 11.52
CA SER A 83 -15.88 -9.45 10.54
C SER A 83 -15.57 -9.94 9.13
N LEU A 84 -16.50 -10.65 8.49
CA LEU A 84 -16.38 -11.07 7.10
C LEU A 84 -16.10 -9.88 6.18
N ARG A 85 -16.75 -8.75 6.44
CA ARG A 85 -16.52 -7.52 5.67
C ARG A 85 -15.06 -7.07 5.75
N THR A 86 -14.47 -7.05 6.95
CA THR A 86 -13.06 -6.68 7.13
C THR A 86 -12.12 -7.65 6.41
N VAL A 87 -12.43 -8.95 6.43
CA VAL A 87 -11.65 -9.96 5.69
C VAL A 87 -11.71 -9.71 4.19
N VAL A 88 -12.91 -9.43 3.65
CA VAL A 88 -13.09 -9.12 2.23
C VAL A 88 -12.37 -7.81 1.85
N GLU A 89 -12.51 -6.75 2.65
CA GLU A 89 -11.80 -5.48 2.43
C GLU A 89 -10.26 -5.71 2.43
N ALA A 90 -9.75 -6.45 3.39
CA ALA A 90 -8.32 -6.79 3.49
C ALA A 90 -7.83 -7.57 2.27
N GLY A 91 -8.56 -8.62 1.88
CA GLY A 91 -8.27 -9.40 0.68
C GLY A 91 -8.29 -8.55 -0.59
N ALA A 92 -9.29 -7.69 -0.74
CA ALA A 92 -9.38 -6.77 -1.88
C ALA A 92 -8.20 -5.80 -1.94
N ILE A 93 -7.75 -5.25 -0.81
CA ILE A 93 -6.57 -4.36 -0.76
C ILE A 93 -5.32 -5.11 -1.20
N VAL A 94 -5.09 -6.31 -0.68
CA VAL A 94 -3.93 -7.12 -1.07
C VAL A 94 -3.97 -7.43 -2.57
N CYS A 95 -5.10 -7.95 -3.07
CA CYS A 95 -5.25 -8.29 -4.48
C CYS A 95 -5.07 -7.07 -5.41
N LEU A 96 -5.68 -5.93 -5.08
CA LEU A 96 -5.56 -4.71 -5.88
C LEU A 96 -4.16 -4.11 -5.82
N THR A 97 -3.49 -4.19 -4.67
CA THR A 97 -2.10 -3.68 -4.54
C THR A 97 -1.13 -4.55 -5.34
N LEU A 98 -1.15 -5.86 -5.13
CA LEU A 98 -0.20 -6.77 -5.79
C LEU A 98 -0.52 -6.92 -7.27
N GLY A 99 -1.79 -7.10 -7.61
CA GLY A 99 -2.26 -7.16 -8.99
C GLY A 99 -1.99 -5.84 -9.73
N GLY A 100 -2.28 -4.70 -9.09
CA GLY A 100 -1.98 -3.38 -9.64
C GLY A 100 -0.49 -3.16 -9.87
N ALA A 101 0.36 -3.50 -8.91
CA ALA A 101 1.81 -3.41 -9.09
C ALA A 101 2.33 -4.29 -10.24
N TYR A 102 1.81 -5.52 -10.33
CA TYR A 102 2.15 -6.43 -11.43
C TYR A 102 1.70 -5.90 -12.79
N VAL A 103 0.45 -5.45 -12.89
CA VAL A 103 -0.12 -4.90 -14.13
C VAL A 103 0.62 -3.64 -14.56
N LEU A 104 0.89 -2.71 -13.63
CA LEU A 104 1.64 -1.50 -13.92
C LEU A 104 3.05 -1.83 -14.43
N LYS A 105 3.73 -2.78 -13.81
CA LYS A 105 5.06 -3.23 -14.28
C LYS A 105 5.02 -3.84 -15.68
N ALA A 106 3.93 -4.51 -16.04
CA ALA A 106 3.77 -5.12 -17.35
C ALA A 106 3.36 -4.10 -18.43
N LEU A 107 2.61 -3.04 -18.06
CA LEU A 107 2.07 -2.08 -19.01
C LEU A 107 2.91 -0.80 -19.15
N LEU A 108 3.65 -0.44 -18.10
CA LEU A 108 4.44 0.78 -18.08
C LEU A 108 5.90 0.45 -18.37
N ASP A 109 6.37 0.90 -19.53
CA ASP A 109 7.77 0.77 -19.89
C ASP A 109 8.64 1.79 -19.14
N ARG A 110 9.87 1.39 -18.83
CA ARG A 110 10.90 2.33 -18.41
C ARG A 110 11.77 2.66 -19.62
N PRO A 111 11.69 3.88 -20.18
CA PRO A 111 12.54 4.27 -21.29
C PRO A 111 14.02 4.14 -20.93
N SER A 112 14.83 3.61 -21.86
CA SER A 112 16.28 3.49 -21.64
C SER A 112 16.98 4.80 -22.04
N PHE A 113 17.39 5.57 -21.04
CA PHE A 113 18.20 6.78 -21.23
C PHE A 113 19.68 6.59 -20.89
N GLY A 114 20.14 5.34 -20.77
CA GLY A 114 21.51 5.05 -20.35
C GLY A 114 21.81 5.34 -18.87
N VAL A 115 20.78 5.45 -18.04
CA VAL A 115 20.89 5.76 -16.63
C VAL A 115 20.63 4.51 -15.77
N GLY A 116 21.70 3.94 -15.22
CA GLY A 116 21.60 2.75 -14.37
C GLY A 116 21.12 1.50 -15.11
N PRO A 117 20.66 0.45 -14.38
CA PRO A 117 20.18 -0.78 -14.99
C PRO A 117 19.00 -0.56 -15.94
N ALA A 118 19.02 -1.22 -17.11
CA ALA A 118 17.97 -1.10 -18.14
C ALA A 118 16.68 -1.86 -17.79
N LEU A 119 16.63 -2.53 -16.62
CA LEU A 119 15.46 -3.31 -16.22
C LEU A 119 14.33 -2.40 -15.70
N ASN A 120 13.09 -2.72 -16.11
CA ASN A 120 11.91 -2.10 -15.53
C ASN A 120 11.65 -2.64 -14.13
N SER A 121 12.02 -1.84 -13.13
CA SER A 121 11.85 -2.14 -11.71
C SER A 121 10.62 -1.47 -11.08
N PHE A 122 9.91 -0.61 -11.82
CA PHE A 122 8.75 0.17 -11.35
C PHE A 122 7.42 -0.56 -11.53
N PRO A 123 6.55 -0.53 -10.52
CA PRO A 123 6.84 -0.28 -9.11
C PRO A 123 7.50 -1.49 -8.43
N SER A 124 8.04 -1.31 -7.21
CA SER A 124 8.67 -2.39 -6.44
C SER A 124 7.65 -3.42 -5.95
N ASN A 125 7.72 -4.66 -6.43
CA ASN A 125 6.84 -5.74 -5.97
C ASN A 125 7.09 -6.12 -4.50
N THR A 126 8.35 -6.15 -4.06
CA THR A 126 8.70 -6.40 -2.66
C THR A 126 8.07 -5.39 -1.73
N VAL A 127 8.23 -4.10 -2.03
CA VAL A 127 7.65 -3.03 -1.21
C VAL A 127 6.13 -3.02 -1.30
N ALA A 128 5.54 -3.38 -2.45
CA ALA A 128 4.08 -3.49 -2.60
C ALA A 128 3.47 -4.50 -1.62
N VAL A 129 4.16 -5.62 -1.34
CA VAL A 129 3.70 -6.59 -0.32
C VAL A 129 3.71 -5.96 1.07
N PHE A 130 4.81 -5.31 1.48
CA PHE A 130 4.88 -4.66 2.79
C PHE A 130 3.87 -3.51 2.92
N ALA A 131 3.67 -2.72 1.87
CA ALA A 131 2.69 -1.65 1.83
C ALA A 131 1.24 -2.18 1.93
N ALA A 132 0.92 -3.28 1.24
CA ALA A 132 -0.38 -3.95 1.34
C ALA A 132 -0.62 -4.48 2.76
N LEU A 133 0.35 -5.16 3.37
CA LEU A 133 0.26 -5.65 4.74
C LEU A 133 0.09 -4.50 5.74
N THR A 134 0.80 -3.38 5.54
CA THR A 134 0.64 -2.17 6.34
C THR A 134 -0.78 -1.61 6.23
N ALA A 135 -1.31 -1.47 5.01
CA ALA A 135 -2.67 -0.97 4.78
C ALA A 135 -3.73 -1.86 5.46
N VAL A 136 -3.57 -3.18 5.37
CA VAL A 136 -4.46 -4.14 6.03
C VAL A 136 -4.33 -4.04 7.56
N ALA A 137 -3.12 -3.97 8.10
CA ALA A 137 -2.89 -3.83 9.53
C ALA A 137 -3.59 -2.57 10.10
N VAL A 138 -3.53 -1.45 9.38
CA VAL A 138 -4.24 -0.19 9.73
C VAL A 138 -5.75 -0.41 9.87
N ILE A 139 -6.35 -1.17 8.95
CA ILE A 139 -7.81 -1.40 8.93
C ILE A 139 -8.23 -2.38 10.02
N CYS A 140 -7.43 -3.42 10.25
CA CYS A 140 -7.74 -4.48 11.18
C CYS A 140 -7.38 -4.14 12.63
N ALA A 141 -6.57 -3.10 12.87
CA ALA A 141 -6.10 -2.75 14.20
C ALA A 141 -7.24 -2.37 15.15
N PRO A 142 -7.37 -3.04 16.29
CA PRO A 142 -8.28 -2.62 17.37
C PRO A 142 -7.97 -1.18 17.79
N SER A 143 -9.00 -0.41 18.15
CA SER A 143 -8.84 1.01 18.52
C SER A 143 -7.79 1.22 19.62
N ALA A 144 -7.76 0.35 20.62
CA ALA A 144 -6.82 0.39 21.72
C ALA A 144 -5.34 0.17 21.33
N LEU A 145 -5.09 -0.60 20.26
CA LEU A 145 -3.75 -0.96 19.79
C LEU A 145 -3.36 -0.24 18.50
N ARG A 146 -4.24 0.58 17.94
CA ARG A 146 -4.08 1.16 16.61
C ARG A 146 -2.76 1.91 16.44
N THR A 147 -2.38 2.75 17.38
CA THR A 147 -1.12 3.50 17.32
C THR A 147 0.10 2.58 17.28
N LEU A 148 0.13 1.56 18.13
CA LEU A 148 1.23 0.59 18.15
C LEU A 148 1.31 -0.21 16.85
N VAL A 149 0.17 -0.69 16.36
CA VAL A 149 0.09 -1.41 15.07
C VAL A 149 0.56 -0.53 13.92
N LEU A 150 0.16 0.74 13.89
CA LEU A 150 0.60 1.71 12.89
C LEU A 150 2.11 1.91 12.95
N LEU A 151 2.65 2.23 14.11
CA LEU A 151 4.09 2.46 14.29
C LEU A 151 4.91 1.24 13.86
N TYR A 152 4.48 0.05 14.26
CA TYR A 152 5.13 -1.19 13.89
C TYR A 152 5.05 -1.46 12.38
N ALA A 153 3.85 -1.40 11.78
CA ALA A 153 3.64 -1.72 10.38
C ALA A 153 4.37 -0.74 9.46
N PHE A 154 4.29 0.58 9.74
CA PHE A 154 5.05 1.57 9.00
C PHE A 154 6.56 1.45 9.23
N GLY A 155 6.99 1.14 10.45
CA GLY A 155 8.40 0.89 10.77
C GLY A 155 8.98 -0.25 9.96
N VAL A 156 8.30 -1.40 9.92
CA VAL A 156 8.71 -2.57 9.13
C VAL A 156 8.70 -2.23 7.62
N GLY A 157 7.65 -1.56 7.14
CA GLY A 157 7.56 -1.11 5.74
C GLY A 157 8.66 -0.12 5.36
N ALA A 158 9.04 0.80 6.26
CA ALA A 158 10.14 1.72 6.07
C ALA A 158 11.48 0.98 6.00
N VAL A 159 11.75 0.06 6.94
CA VAL A 159 12.96 -0.76 6.92
C VAL A 159 13.08 -1.54 5.61
N ALA A 160 12.01 -2.19 5.17
CA ALA A 160 11.99 -2.90 3.90
C ALA A 160 12.26 -1.96 2.70
N SER A 161 11.65 -0.76 2.72
CA SER A 161 11.85 0.26 1.69
C SER A 161 13.31 0.73 1.61
N PHE A 162 13.90 1.04 2.76
CA PHE A 162 15.31 1.42 2.82
C PHE A 162 16.25 0.29 2.41
N ALA A 163 15.96 -0.94 2.84
CA ALA A 163 16.79 -2.09 2.52
C ALA A 163 16.88 -2.35 1.00
N VAL A 164 15.75 -2.32 0.27
CA VAL A 164 15.76 -2.53 -1.18
C VAL A 164 16.48 -1.40 -1.94
N ILE A 165 16.47 -0.17 -1.40
CA ILE A 165 17.23 0.96 -1.96
C ILE A 165 18.73 0.80 -1.66
N ALA A 166 19.09 0.51 -0.40
CA ALA A 166 20.47 0.33 0.01
C ALA A 166 21.15 -0.84 -0.71
N LEU A 167 20.42 -1.92 -0.98
CA LEU A 167 20.84 -3.05 -1.79
C LEU A 167 20.90 -2.77 -3.30
N GLN A 168 20.47 -1.57 -3.72
CA GLN A 168 20.37 -1.18 -5.13
C GLN A 168 19.45 -2.08 -5.98
N TRP A 169 18.50 -2.77 -5.33
CA TRP A 169 17.49 -3.56 -6.05
C TRP A 169 16.42 -2.70 -6.67
N HIS A 170 16.08 -1.57 -6.00
CA HIS A 170 15.05 -0.64 -6.43
C HIS A 170 15.48 0.80 -6.21
N ARG A 171 15.07 1.68 -7.11
CA ARG A 171 15.23 3.11 -6.97
C ARG A 171 14.17 3.68 -6.01
N PRO A 172 14.41 4.83 -5.37
CA PRO A 172 13.40 5.49 -4.51
C PRO A 172 12.04 5.68 -5.20
N GLY A 173 12.02 6.02 -6.49
CA GLY A 173 10.79 6.14 -7.28
C GLY A 173 9.99 4.84 -7.35
N ASP A 174 10.65 3.68 -7.47
CA ASP A 174 9.99 2.36 -7.50
C ASP A 174 9.32 2.06 -6.15
N VAL A 175 9.98 2.44 -5.06
CA VAL A 175 9.49 2.29 -3.69
C VAL A 175 8.27 3.18 -3.43
N LEU A 176 8.37 4.47 -3.78
CA LEU A 176 7.24 5.41 -3.66
C LEU A 176 6.05 4.96 -4.51
N GLY A 177 6.31 4.47 -5.72
CA GLY A 177 5.27 3.91 -6.59
C GLY A 177 4.50 2.77 -5.91
N ALA A 178 5.19 1.86 -5.25
CA ALA A 178 4.56 0.74 -4.52
C ALA A 178 3.66 1.21 -3.37
N TRP A 179 4.10 2.20 -2.57
CA TRP A 179 3.29 2.80 -1.51
C TRP A 179 2.06 3.53 -2.07
N LEU A 180 2.19 4.23 -3.20
CA LEU A 180 1.07 4.91 -3.85
C LEU A 180 0.05 3.92 -4.40
N VAL A 181 0.48 2.79 -4.96
CA VAL A 181 -0.43 1.71 -5.39
C VAL A 181 -1.23 1.18 -4.20
N ALA A 182 -0.57 0.89 -3.07
CA ALA A 182 -1.24 0.40 -1.86
C ALA A 182 -2.22 1.43 -1.27
N ALA A 183 -1.84 2.71 -1.22
CA ALA A 183 -2.71 3.78 -0.73
C ALA A 183 -3.92 3.99 -1.66
N CYS A 184 -3.72 3.92 -2.98
CA CYS A 184 -4.80 3.98 -3.96
C CYS A 184 -5.77 2.82 -3.78
N ALA A 185 -5.27 1.58 -3.67
CA ALA A 185 -6.08 0.38 -3.44
C ALA A 185 -6.88 0.48 -2.13
N ALA A 186 -6.22 0.85 -1.03
CA ALA A 186 -6.87 1.03 0.26
C ALA A 186 -7.95 2.12 0.22
N GLY A 187 -7.66 3.27 -0.38
CA GLY A 187 -8.61 4.36 -0.57
C GLY A 187 -9.82 3.92 -1.40
N ALA A 188 -9.61 3.22 -2.52
CA ALA A 188 -10.68 2.73 -3.38
C ALA A 188 -11.60 1.74 -2.65
N VAL A 189 -11.04 0.74 -1.96
CA VAL A 189 -11.81 -0.24 -1.18
C VAL A 189 -12.61 0.44 -0.07
N ARG A 190 -12.02 1.39 0.64
CA ARG A 190 -12.71 2.14 1.71
C ARG A 190 -13.80 3.04 1.19
N THR A 191 -13.61 3.65 0.02
CA THR A 191 -14.64 4.45 -0.67
C THR A 191 -15.84 3.59 -1.02
N TYR A 192 -15.61 2.45 -1.67
CA TYR A 192 -16.66 1.50 -2.03
C TYR A 192 -17.42 1.01 -0.78
N SER A 193 -16.69 0.64 0.24
CA SER A 193 -17.24 0.13 1.50
C SER A 193 -18.08 1.17 2.24
N ALA A 194 -17.68 2.44 2.22
CA ALA A 194 -18.44 3.55 2.81
C ALA A 194 -19.71 3.87 2.01
N ALA A 195 -19.65 3.81 0.68
CA ALA A 195 -20.80 3.99 -0.20
C ALA A 195 -21.85 2.90 -0.01
N TRP A 196 -21.41 1.63 0.02
CA TRP A 196 -22.28 0.47 0.26
C TRP A 196 -23.03 0.57 1.59
N SER A 197 -22.32 1.00 2.65
CA SER A 197 -22.95 1.16 3.98
C SER A 197 -24.03 2.24 3.99
N ALA A 198 -23.81 3.35 3.29
CA ALA A 198 -24.78 4.43 3.20
C ALA A 198 -26.05 3.96 2.47
N GLU A 199 -25.91 3.23 1.38
CA GLU A 199 -27.06 2.70 0.62
C GLU A 199 -27.87 1.69 1.43
N THR A 200 -27.21 0.81 2.19
CA THR A 200 -27.89 -0.20 3.02
C THR A 200 -28.73 0.44 4.13
N ILE A 201 -28.26 1.57 4.69
CA ILE A 201 -29.03 2.33 5.69
C ILE A 201 -30.28 2.95 5.07
N LEU A 202 -30.16 3.52 3.86
CA LEU A 202 -31.28 4.16 3.16
C LEU A 202 -32.36 3.16 2.71
N ARG A 203 -32.00 1.92 2.45
CA ARG A 203 -32.95 0.86 2.03
C ARG A 203 -33.67 0.18 3.20
N ARG A 204 -33.33 0.47 4.47
CA ARG A 204 -34.09 -0.08 5.60
C ARG A 204 -35.48 0.55 5.62
N PRO A 205 -36.57 -0.26 5.52
CA PRO A 205 -37.93 0.26 5.57
C PRO A 205 -38.18 0.94 6.94
N VAL A 206 -38.78 2.11 6.92
CA VAL A 206 -39.18 2.91 8.11
C VAL A 206 -40.33 2.23 8.91
N GLY A 207 -40.64 0.99 8.65
CA GLY A 207 -41.77 0.24 9.16
C GLY A 207 -41.46 -0.64 10.38
N GLY A 208 -41.24 -0.04 11.54
CA GLY A 208 -41.07 -0.80 12.80
C GLY A 208 -41.44 -0.08 14.10
N GLN A 209 -41.94 1.17 14.05
CA GLN A 209 -42.22 1.90 15.28
C GLN A 209 -43.70 2.10 15.63
N THR A 210 -44.64 1.47 14.94
CA THR A 210 -46.08 1.67 15.21
C THR A 210 -46.80 0.50 15.90
N ALA A 211 -46.10 -0.49 16.48
CA ALA A 211 -46.73 -1.63 17.13
C ALA A 211 -46.62 -1.67 18.68
N ALA A 212 -46.09 -0.63 19.35
CA ALA A 212 -45.85 -0.67 20.80
C ALA A 212 -46.77 0.29 21.61
N HIS A 213 -47.83 0.82 21.04
CA HIS A 213 -48.80 1.66 21.78
C HIS A 213 -50.25 1.25 21.52
N ARG A 214 -50.59 -0.05 21.65
CA ARG A 214 -51.95 -0.52 21.90
C ARG A 214 -51.88 -1.83 22.71
N GLY A 215 -51.94 -1.69 24.02
CA GLY A 215 -52.12 -2.76 24.98
C GLY A 215 -52.12 -2.17 26.36
#